data_338dd39d3fda2ab127915f8e73adedea
#
_entry.id   338dd39d3fda2ab127915f8e73adedea
#
_cell.length_a   1.000
_cell.length_b   1.000
_cell.length_c   1.000
_cell.angle_alpha   90.00
_cell.angle_beta   90.00
_cell.angle_gamma   90.00
#
_symmetry.space_group_name_H-M   'P 1'
#
loop_
_entity.id
_entity.type
_entity.pdbx_description
1 polymer ?
#
loop_
_entity_poly.entity_id
_entity_poly.type
_entity_poly.pdbx_seq_one_letter_code
_entity_poly.pdbx_strand_id
1 'polypeptide(L)'
;MKTRFILFTKDSCGPCGLVKRYFNSIKDDRTSIIEEVHLEDFSDVPIPEENIALARKYGVTATPVLIIIDENEELLETYSSGMPITQNIRKLFDKYGV
;
A
#
# COMPACT_ATOMS: atom_id res chain seq x y z
N MET A 1 8.75 16.02 7.85
CA MET A 1 7.85 15.04 8.46
C MET A 1 8.08 13.69 7.80
N LYS A 2 8.29 12.66 8.60
CA LYS A 2 8.47 11.31 8.08
C LYS A 2 7.11 10.66 7.87
N THR A 3 6.92 10.11 6.68
CA THR A 3 5.70 9.38 6.36
C THR A 3 6.03 7.96 5.96
N ARG A 4 5.05 7.08 6.10
CA ARG A 4 5.12 5.70 5.60
C ARG A 4 3.99 5.49 4.62
N PHE A 5 4.34 4.91 3.48
CA PHE A 5 3.39 4.51 2.43
C PHE A 5 3.21 3.01 2.55
N ILE A 6 2.00 2.56 2.87
CA ILE A 6 1.72 1.14 3.10
C ILE A 6 0.65 0.67 2.11
N LEU A 7 0.98 -0.35 1.32
CA LEU A 7 0.08 -0.94 0.35
C LEU A 7 -0.38 -2.32 0.83
N PHE A 8 -1.68 -2.45 1.05
CA PHE A 8 -2.29 -3.73 1.42
C PHE A 8 -2.71 -4.50 0.18
N THR A 9 -2.29 -5.77 0.09
CA THR A 9 -2.54 -6.64 -1.05
C THR A 9 -3.00 -8.02 -0.62
N LYS A 10 -3.56 -8.77 -1.58
CA LYS A 10 -3.91 -10.19 -1.43
C LYS A 10 -3.58 -10.94 -2.72
N ASP A 11 -3.33 -12.24 -2.62
CA ASP A 11 -3.09 -13.07 -3.81
C ASP A 11 -4.34 -13.18 -4.70
N SER A 12 -5.53 -13.20 -4.11
CA SER A 12 -6.79 -13.25 -4.86
C SER A 12 -7.20 -11.92 -5.50
N CYS A 13 -6.38 -10.90 -5.37
CA CYS A 13 -6.70 -9.55 -5.81
C CYS A 13 -6.05 -9.25 -7.18
N GLY A 14 -6.85 -9.23 -8.25
CA GLY A 14 -6.36 -8.90 -9.59
C GLY A 14 -5.80 -7.48 -9.68
N PRO A 15 -6.54 -6.45 -9.22
CA PRO A 15 -6.05 -5.06 -9.23
C PRO A 15 -4.75 -4.85 -8.45
N CYS A 16 -4.47 -5.65 -7.42
CA CYS A 16 -3.21 -5.58 -6.68
C CYS A 16 -2.01 -5.84 -7.59
N GLY A 17 -2.12 -6.85 -8.46
CA GLY A 17 -1.08 -7.15 -9.43
C GLY A 17 -0.87 -6.03 -10.44
N LEU A 18 -1.94 -5.37 -10.85
CA LEU A 18 -1.87 -4.24 -11.77
C LEU A 18 -1.15 -3.05 -11.12
N VAL A 19 -1.44 -2.76 -9.88
CA VAL A 19 -0.77 -1.68 -9.13
C VAL A 19 0.72 -1.96 -9.02
N LYS A 20 1.10 -3.19 -8.67
CA LYS A 20 2.51 -3.55 -8.53
C LYS A 20 3.26 -3.47 -9.87
N ARG A 21 2.63 -3.91 -10.95
CA ARG A 21 3.21 -3.78 -12.30
C ARG A 21 3.37 -2.32 -12.70
N TYR A 22 2.39 -1.48 -12.37
CA TYR A 22 2.48 -0.04 -12.62
C TYR A 22 3.69 0.56 -11.91
N PHE A 23 3.87 0.26 -10.63
CA PHE A 23 5.01 0.77 -9.85
C PHE A 23 6.34 0.36 -10.47
N ASN A 24 6.43 -0.87 -10.99
CA ASN A 24 7.63 -1.34 -11.66
C ASN A 24 7.86 -0.66 -13.01
N SER A 25 6.79 -0.22 -13.68
CA SER A 25 6.87 0.34 -15.04
C SER A 25 7.24 1.81 -15.09
N ILE A 26 6.91 2.59 -14.06
CA ILE A 26 7.09 4.05 -14.08
C ILE A 26 8.52 4.50 -13.86
N LYS A 27 9.42 3.60 -13.50
CA LYS A 27 10.84 3.89 -13.28
C LYS A 27 11.08 5.05 -12.32
N ASP A 28 10.26 5.14 -11.29
CA ASP A 28 10.40 6.13 -10.24
C ASP A 28 10.97 5.43 -9.00
N ASP A 29 12.21 5.78 -8.63
CA ASP A 29 12.90 5.12 -7.52
C ASP A 29 12.16 5.28 -6.19
N ARG A 30 11.28 6.27 -6.11
CA ARG A 30 10.50 6.51 -4.89
C ARG A 30 9.50 5.38 -4.59
N THR A 31 9.18 4.54 -5.58
CA THR A 31 8.33 3.37 -5.33
C THR A 31 8.95 2.40 -4.34
N SER A 32 10.26 2.45 -4.16
CA SER A 32 10.95 1.56 -3.21
C SER A 32 10.61 1.84 -1.75
N ILE A 33 10.04 2.99 -1.43
CA ILE A 33 9.62 3.32 -0.06
C ILE A 33 8.27 2.70 0.30
N ILE A 34 7.52 2.22 -0.69
CA ILE A 34 6.20 1.63 -0.45
C ILE A 34 6.38 0.28 0.24
N GLU A 35 5.79 0.14 1.41
CA GLU A 35 5.80 -1.11 2.18
C GLU A 35 4.59 -1.94 1.78
N GLU A 36 4.82 -3.13 1.26
CA GLU A 36 3.71 -4.04 0.95
C GLU A 36 3.36 -4.86 2.18
N VAL A 37 2.08 -4.83 2.56
CA VAL A 37 1.52 -5.65 3.65
C VAL A 37 0.56 -6.64 3.01
N HIS A 38 1.01 -7.89 2.91
CA HIS A 38 0.26 -8.95 2.24
C HIS A 38 -0.70 -9.60 3.23
N LEU A 39 -1.95 -9.77 2.85
CA LEU A 39 -3.02 -10.26 3.73
C LEU A 39 -3.50 -11.67 3.38
N GLU A 40 -3.03 -12.23 2.25
CA GLU A 40 -3.41 -13.57 1.81
C GLU A 40 -2.32 -14.12 0.91
N ASP A 41 -1.91 -15.36 1.17
CA ASP A 41 -0.85 -16.03 0.40
C ASP A 41 -1.30 -17.44 0.04
N PHE A 42 -1.39 -17.73 -1.26
CA PHE A 42 -1.80 -19.03 -1.77
C PHE A 42 -0.72 -20.11 -1.67
N SER A 43 0.52 -19.72 -1.34
CA SER A 43 1.64 -20.66 -1.23
C SER A 43 1.71 -21.38 0.13
N ASP A 44 0.67 -21.30 0.95
CA ASP A 44 0.60 -21.87 2.30
C ASP A 44 1.60 -21.26 3.30
N VAL A 45 2.22 -20.12 2.95
CA VAL A 45 3.04 -19.37 3.88
C VAL A 45 2.12 -18.62 4.84
N PRO A 46 2.28 -18.79 6.16
CA PRO A 46 1.42 -18.07 7.10
C PRO A 46 1.58 -16.57 6.97
N ILE A 47 0.46 -15.86 6.98
CA ILE A 47 0.46 -14.39 7.01
C ILE A 47 0.86 -13.95 8.42
N PRO A 48 1.87 -13.07 8.57
CA PRO A 48 2.24 -12.55 9.89
C PRO A 48 1.05 -11.90 10.57
N GLU A 49 0.87 -12.16 11.87
CA GLU A 49 -0.24 -11.59 12.61
C GLU A 49 -0.21 -10.07 12.62
N GLU A 50 0.98 -9.48 12.61
CA GLU A 50 1.14 -8.02 12.54
C GLU A 50 0.53 -7.43 11.28
N ASN A 51 0.50 -8.16 10.16
CA ASN A 51 -0.13 -7.69 8.92
C ASN A 51 -1.64 -7.55 9.11
N ILE A 52 -2.25 -8.57 9.71
CA ILE A 52 -3.70 -8.57 9.98
C ILE A 52 -4.04 -7.47 11.00
N ALA A 53 -3.24 -7.35 12.05
CA ALA A 53 -3.45 -6.33 13.07
C ALA A 53 -3.36 -4.92 12.48
N LEU A 54 -2.41 -4.69 11.57
CA LEU A 54 -2.23 -3.40 10.92
C LEU A 54 -3.44 -3.06 10.04
N ALA A 55 -3.95 -4.04 9.27
CA ALA A 55 -5.15 -3.85 8.46
C ALA A 55 -6.35 -3.48 9.33
N ARG A 56 -6.53 -4.15 10.46
CA ARG A 56 -7.61 -3.84 11.41
C ARG A 56 -7.47 -2.46 12.00
N LYS A 57 -6.25 -2.07 12.37
CA LYS A 57 -5.99 -0.76 12.96
C LYS A 57 -6.47 0.38 12.07
N TYR A 58 -6.28 0.25 10.76
CA TYR A 58 -6.62 1.28 9.78
C TYR A 58 -7.92 1.01 9.03
N GLY A 59 -8.70 0.02 9.46
CA GLY A 59 -10.00 -0.29 8.88
C GLY A 59 -9.95 -0.80 7.44
N VAL A 60 -8.86 -1.48 7.08
CA VAL A 60 -8.69 -2.03 5.73
C VAL A 60 -9.48 -3.34 5.61
N THR A 61 -10.49 -3.35 4.74
CA THR A 61 -11.38 -4.50 4.54
C THR A 61 -11.34 -5.03 3.11
N ALA A 62 -10.71 -4.30 2.20
CA ALA A 62 -10.59 -4.67 0.79
C ALA A 62 -9.17 -4.40 0.30
N THR A 63 -8.83 -4.86 -0.89
CA THR A 63 -7.53 -4.64 -1.52
C THR A 63 -7.70 -4.28 -3.00
N PRO A 64 -6.78 -3.54 -3.62
CA PRO A 64 -5.65 -2.89 -2.96
C PRO A 64 -6.09 -1.65 -2.19
N VAL A 65 -5.40 -1.36 -1.10
CA VAL A 65 -5.55 -0.10 -0.36
C VAL A 65 -4.17 0.44 -0.07
N LEU A 66 -3.96 1.71 -0.38
CA LEU A 66 -2.76 2.45 -0.01
C LEU A 66 -3.12 3.40 1.12
N ILE A 67 -2.35 3.34 2.21
CA ILE A 67 -2.47 4.32 3.28
C ILE A 67 -1.17 5.08 3.43
N ILE A 68 -1.26 6.32 3.89
CA ILE A 68 -0.11 7.14 4.26
C ILE A 68 -0.31 7.52 5.71
N ILE A 69 0.67 7.19 6.53
CA ILE A 69 0.67 7.49 7.96
C ILE A 69 1.87 8.36 8.30
N ASP A 70 1.77 9.12 9.40
CA ASP A 70 2.88 9.93 9.86
C ASP A 70 3.77 9.15 10.85
N GLU A 71 4.75 9.83 11.41
CA GLU A 71 5.70 9.23 12.37
C GLU A 71 5.04 8.79 13.68
N ASN A 72 3.85 9.28 13.97
CA ASN A 72 3.05 8.89 15.14
C ASN A 72 2.01 7.83 14.80
N GLU A 73 2.09 7.24 13.59
CA GLU A 73 1.16 6.25 13.08
C GLU A 73 -0.27 6.77 12.90
N GLU A 74 -0.42 8.10 12.81
CA GLU A 74 -1.69 8.73 12.48
C GLU A 74 -1.98 8.61 10.99
N LEU A 75 -3.20 8.25 10.63
CA LEU A 75 -3.62 8.13 9.23
C LEU A 75 -3.75 9.51 8.60
N LEU A 76 -3.00 9.75 7.53
CA LEU A 76 -3.06 11.00 6.78
C LEU A 76 -3.97 10.88 5.56
N GLU A 77 -3.85 9.80 4.79
CA GLU A 77 -4.65 9.58 3.58
C GLU A 77 -4.85 8.10 3.34
N THR A 78 -5.94 7.77 2.67
CA THR A 78 -6.24 6.41 2.25
C THR A 78 -6.80 6.40 0.84
N TYR A 79 -6.36 5.46 0.01
CA TYR A 79 -6.80 5.29 -1.37
C TYR A 79 -7.18 3.84 -1.58
N SER A 80 -8.40 3.61 -2.04
CA SER A 80 -8.92 2.27 -2.33
C SER A 80 -9.04 2.06 -3.82
N SER A 81 -8.80 0.85 -4.28
CA SER A 81 -8.83 0.44 -5.69
C SER A 81 -7.58 0.85 -6.47
N GLY A 82 -7.37 0.18 -7.61
CA GLY A 82 -6.14 0.35 -8.39
C GLY A 82 -5.96 1.74 -8.99
N MET A 83 -7.00 2.28 -9.63
CA MET A 83 -6.87 3.55 -10.34
C MET A 83 -6.58 4.74 -9.41
N PRO A 84 -7.31 4.93 -8.29
CA PRO A 84 -6.97 6.02 -7.38
C PRO A 84 -5.52 5.94 -6.88
N ILE A 85 -5.00 4.75 -6.66
CA ILE A 85 -3.62 4.56 -6.21
C ILE A 85 -2.65 4.98 -7.32
N THR A 86 -2.80 4.40 -8.52
CA THR A 86 -1.86 4.64 -9.62
C THR A 86 -1.92 6.08 -10.13
N GLN A 87 -3.10 6.68 -10.14
CA GLN A 87 -3.27 8.06 -10.60
C GLN A 87 -2.69 9.10 -9.64
N ASN A 88 -2.55 8.77 -8.37
CA ASN A 88 -2.14 9.72 -7.36
C ASN A 88 -0.74 9.50 -6.80
N ILE A 89 -0.13 8.33 -7.02
CA ILE A 89 1.09 7.95 -6.33
C ILE A 89 2.24 8.96 -6.50
N ARG A 90 2.48 9.44 -7.71
CA ARG A 90 3.55 10.41 -7.94
C ARG A 90 3.27 11.75 -7.27
N LYS A 91 2.01 12.20 -7.31
CA LYS A 91 1.59 13.45 -6.63
C LYS A 91 1.77 13.32 -5.14
N LEU A 92 1.51 12.14 -4.59
CA LEU A 92 1.68 11.88 -3.15
C LEU A 92 3.14 11.90 -2.76
N PHE A 93 4.03 11.34 -3.58
CA PHE A 93 5.47 11.44 -3.35
C PHE A 93 5.89 12.91 -3.28
N ASP A 94 5.45 13.72 -4.24
CA ASP A 94 5.77 15.14 -4.27
C ASP A 94 5.22 15.86 -3.04
N LYS A 95 3.96 15.56 -2.68
CA LYS A 95 3.29 16.19 -1.54
C LYS A 95 4.01 15.95 -0.22
N TYR A 96 4.55 14.76 -0.02
CA TYR A 96 5.20 14.38 1.24
C TYR A 96 6.72 14.48 1.19
N GLY A 97 7.26 15.02 0.11
CA GLY A 97 8.70 15.30 0.01
C GLY A 97 9.57 14.06 -0.11
N VAL A 98 9.03 13.03 -0.73
CA VAL A 98 9.78 11.79 -0.89
C VAL A 98 10.71 11.87 -2.10
#